data_f2905094c190802501cf4a3b23828ba4
#
_entry.id   f2905094c190802501cf4a3b23828ba4
#
_cell.length_a   1.000
_cell.length_b   1.000
_cell.length_c   1.000
_cell.angle_alpha   90.00
_cell.angle_beta   90.00
_cell.angle_gamma   90.00
#
_symmetry.space_group_name_H-M   'P 1'
#
loop_
_entity.id
_entity.type
_entity.pdbx_description
1 polymer ?
#
loop_
_entity_poly.entity_id
_entity_poly.type
_entity_poly.pdbx_seq_one_letter_code
_entity_poly.pdbx_strand_id
1 'polypeptide(L)' 'KNFLIQNIQKPDDELIFALLIKNLSDRQIIIEKKLLNYIIKRIHRSYSKIFDFIYKIDEMSLKKKKFLNLNLVKEILGE' A
#
# COMPACT_ATOMS: atom_id res chain seq x y z
N LYS A 1 -1.73 27.64 9.44
CA LYS A 1 -1.47 27.17 9.62
C LYS A 1 -0.77 26.21 9.77
N ASN A 2 0.00 25.88 9.92
CA ASN A 2 0.79 25.07 10.23
C ASN A 2 0.41 24.08 11.08
N PHE A 3 -0.48 24.12 11.69
CA PHE A 3 -1.05 23.15 12.44
C PHE A 3 -1.11 21.85 11.71
N LEU A 4 -1.06 21.85 10.46
CA LEU A 4 -1.04 20.64 9.71
C LEU A 4 0.11 19.77 10.05
N ILE A 5 1.24 20.36 10.24
CA ILE A 5 2.43 19.64 10.54
C ILE A 5 2.36 18.98 11.87
N GLN A 6 1.74 19.65 12.78
CA GLN A 6 1.65 19.12 14.10
C GLN A 6 0.75 17.94 14.18
N ASN A 7 -0.12 17.82 13.19
CA ASN A 7 -1.07 16.74 13.21
C ASN A 7 -0.73 15.60 12.33
N ILE A 8 0.53 15.48 12.03
CA ILE A 8 0.96 14.33 11.30
C ILE A 8 0.82 13.13 12.19
N GLN A 9 -0.17 12.38 11.94
CA GLN A 9 -0.42 11.19 12.70
C GLN A 9 -0.27 10.00 11.80
N LYS A 10 -0.14 8.86 12.42
CA LYS A 10 -0.07 7.65 11.64
C LYS A 10 -1.44 7.41 11.02
N PRO A 11 -1.49 7.07 9.75
CA PRO A 11 -2.77 6.81 9.11
C PRO A 11 -3.44 5.60 9.74
N ASP A 12 -4.76 5.64 9.83
CA ASP A 12 -5.48 4.50 10.35
C ASP A 12 -5.78 3.52 9.23
N ASP A 13 -6.39 2.40 9.58
CA ASP A 13 -6.68 1.35 8.62
C ASP A 13 -7.53 1.85 7.47
N GLU A 14 -8.51 2.66 7.78
CA GLU A 14 -9.42 3.17 6.78
C GLU A 14 -8.70 4.04 5.76
N LEU A 15 -7.83 4.89 6.23
CA LEU A 15 -7.06 5.75 5.36
C LEU A 15 -6.08 4.95 4.52
N ILE A 16 -5.42 3.98 5.14
CA ILE A 16 -4.49 3.13 4.41
C ILE A 16 -5.22 2.38 3.31
N PHE A 17 -6.41 1.87 3.63
CA PHE A 17 -7.23 1.17 2.66
C PHE A 17 -7.54 2.08 1.48
N ALA A 18 -7.98 3.30 1.77
CA ALA A 18 -8.32 4.25 0.71
C ALA A 18 -7.11 4.61 -0.14
N LEU A 19 -5.98 4.82 0.50
CA LEU A 19 -4.76 5.16 -0.23
C LEU A 19 -4.33 4.02 -1.15
N LEU A 20 -4.37 2.80 -0.64
CA LEU A 20 -3.98 1.65 -1.43
C LEU A 20 -4.93 1.44 -2.61
N ILE A 21 -6.22 1.48 -2.33
CA ILE A 21 -7.21 1.27 -3.38
C ILE A 21 -7.05 2.31 -4.48
N LYS A 22 -6.96 3.57 -4.09
CA LYS A 22 -6.89 4.64 -5.06
C LYS A 22 -5.61 4.53 -5.90
N ASN A 23 -4.49 4.36 -5.25
CA ASN A 23 -3.22 4.34 -5.97
C ASN A 23 -3.05 3.10 -6.84
N LEU A 24 -3.49 1.97 -6.35
CA LEU A 24 -3.38 0.76 -7.14
C LEU A 24 -4.36 0.79 -8.30
N SER A 25 -5.54 1.34 -8.07
CA SER A 25 -6.53 1.47 -9.12
C SER A 25 -6.03 2.40 -10.23
N ASP A 26 -5.38 3.48 -9.84
CA ASP A 26 -4.82 4.43 -10.81
C ASP A 26 -3.78 3.75 -11.71
N ARG A 27 -3.13 2.74 -11.18
CA ARG A 27 -2.13 2.00 -11.93
C ARG A 27 -2.69 0.75 -12.58
N GLN A 28 -4.00 0.56 -12.46
CA GLN A 28 -4.69 -0.60 -13.03
C GLN A 28 -4.16 -1.90 -12.45
N ILE A 29 -3.78 -1.88 -11.20
CA ILE A 29 -3.32 -3.06 -10.50
C ILE A 29 -4.51 -3.66 -9.75
N ILE A 30 -4.75 -4.92 -9.98
CA ILE A 30 -5.86 -5.63 -9.35
C ILE A 30 -5.38 -6.31 -8.09
N ILE A 31 -6.12 -6.11 -7.01
CA ILE A 31 -5.75 -6.73 -5.76
C ILE A 31 -7.01 -7.24 -5.06
N GLU A 32 -6.93 -8.41 -4.49
CA GLU A 32 -8.05 -8.99 -3.77
C GLU A 32 -8.21 -8.36 -2.41
N LYS A 33 -9.43 -8.31 -1.94
CA LYS A 33 -9.73 -7.71 -0.66
C LYS A 33 -9.00 -8.42 0.48
N LYS A 34 -8.91 -9.73 0.42
CA LYS A 34 -8.19 -10.49 1.42
C LYS A 34 -6.74 -10.08 1.50
N LEU A 35 -6.13 -9.91 0.34
CA LEU A 35 -4.75 -9.52 0.26
C LEU A 35 -4.56 -8.10 0.78
N LEU A 36 -5.51 -7.24 0.45
CA LEU A 36 -5.47 -5.87 0.90
C LEU A 36 -5.53 -5.80 2.43
N ASN A 37 -6.41 -6.59 3.03
CA ASN A 37 -6.50 -6.64 4.48
C ASN A 37 -5.20 -7.14 5.11
N TYR A 38 -4.57 -8.10 4.46
CA TYR A 38 -3.29 -8.61 4.93
C TYR A 38 -2.24 -7.50 4.94
N ILE A 39 -2.21 -6.73 3.87
CA ILE A 39 -1.27 -5.62 3.76
C ILE A 39 -1.51 -4.58 4.85
N ILE A 40 -2.76 -4.22 5.05
CA ILE A 40 -3.11 -3.19 6.02
C ILE A 40 -2.65 -3.57 7.41
N LYS A 41 -2.71 -4.85 7.74
CA LYS A 41 -2.32 -5.30 9.06
C LYS A 41 -0.83 -5.35 9.26
N ARG A 42 -0.06 -5.40 8.18
CA ARG A 42 1.38 -5.58 8.30
C ARG A 42 2.20 -4.39 7.87
N ILE A 43 1.63 -3.51 7.08
CA ILE A 43 2.39 -2.38 6.58
C ILE A 43 2.62 -1.37 7.70
N HIS A 44 3.76 -0.70 7.63
CA HIS A 44 4.04 0.36 8.58
C HIS A 44 3.05 1.49 8.41
N ARG A 45 2.57 2.01 9.52
CA ARG A 45 1.60 3.09 9.50
C ARG A 45 2.30 4.42 9.36
N SER A 46 2.88 4.63 8.20
CA SER A 46 3.59 5.84 7.87
C SER A 46 3.33 6.14 6.42
N TYR A 47 3.01 7.38 6.10
CA TYR A 47 2.75 7.76 4.72
C TYR A 47 3.92 7.41 3.84
N SER A 48 5.12 7.68 4.31
CA SER A 48 6.32 7.40 3.55
C SER A 48 6.42 5.92 3.21
N LYS A 49 6.17 5.07 4.19
CA LYS A 49 6.26 3.63 3.98
C LYS A 49 5.14 3.11 3.09
N ILE A 50 3.97 3.69 3.22
CA ILE A 50 2.84 3.29 2.41
C ILE A 50 3.10 3.59 0.93
N PHE A 51 3.58 4.80 0.64
CA PHE A 51 3.87 5.15 -0.75
C PHE A 51 5.05 4.37 -1.29
N ASP A 52 6.03 4.07 -0.44
CA ASP A 52 7.14 3.25 -0.85
C ASP A 52 6.65 1.85 -1.24
N PHE A 53 5.73 1.31 -0.45
CA PHE A 53 5.14 0.01 -0.73
C PHE A 53 4.39 0.04 -2.06
N ILE A 54 3.60 1.07 -2.28
CA ILE A 54 2.85 1.23 -3.52
C ILE A 54 3.79 1.29 -4.72
N TYR A 55 4.87 2.03 -4.56
CA TYR A 55 5.86 2.16 -5.61
C TYR A 55 6.49 0.82 -5.95
N LYS A 56 6.80 0.04 -4.93
CA LYS A 56 7.40 -1.28 -5.14
C LYS A 56 6.43 -2.23 -5.82
N ILE A 57 5.17 -2.17 -5.44
CA ILE A 57 4.15 -2.99 -6.08
C ILE A 57 4.02 -2.63 -7.55
N ASP A 58 4.02 -1.34 -7.84
CA ASP A 58 3.92 -0.88 -9.20
C ASP A 58 5.07 -1.42 -10.04
N GLU A 59 6.27 -1.31 -9.51
CA GLU A 59 7.45 -1.78 -10.18
C GLU A 59 7.40 -3.28 -10.44
N MET A 60 7.00 -4.03 -9.43
CA MET A 60 6.95 -5.47 -9.55
C MET A 60 5.83 -5.92 -10.48
N SER A 61 4.71 -5.21 -10.47
CA SER A 61 3.60 -5.61 -11.31
C SER A 61 3.88 -5.38 -12.78
N LEU A 62 4.74 -4.43 -13.10
CA LEU A 62 5.15 -4.23 -14.48
C LEU A 62 5.91 -5.43 -15.01
N LYS A 63 6.61 -6.11 -14.13
CA LYS A 63 7.37 -7.28 -14.51
C LYS A 63 6.53 -8.54 -14.51
N LYS A 64 5.46 -8.55 -13.72
CA LYS A 64 4.70 -9.77 -13.48
C LYS A 64 3.25 -9.67 -13.88
N LYS A 65 2.96 -8.85 -14.85
CA LYS A 65 1.62 -8.76 -15.45
C LYS A 65 0.55 -8.19 -14.56
N LYS A 66 0.92 -7.39 -13.59
CA LYS A 66 -0.03 -6.64 -12.78
C LYS A 66 -0.94 -7.48 -11.90
N PHE A 67 -0.54 -8.72 -11.62
CA PHE A 67 -1.26 -9.53 -10.66
C PHE A 67 -0.48 -9.59 -9.38
N LEU A 68 -1.17 -9.39 -8.28
CA LEU A 68 -0.55 -9.51 -6.98
C LEU A 68 -0.96 -10.82 -6.35
N ASN A 69 -0.04 -11.44 -5.65
CA ASN A 69 -0.36 -12.61 -4.86
C ASN A 69 0.33 -12.48 -3.51
N LEU A 70 0.02 -13.39 -2.63
CA LEU A 70 0.53 -13.32 -1.27
C LEU A 70 2.04 -13.38 -1.22
N ASN A 71 2.64 -14.22 -2.04
CA ASN A 71 4.08 -14.35 -2.04
C ASN A 71 4.77 -13.06 -2.42
N LEU A 72 4.24 -12.39 -3.43
CA LEU A 72 4.80 -11.12 -3.87
C LEU A 72 4.67 -10.06 -2.79
N VAL A 73 3.52 -10.03 -2.15
CA VAL A 73 3.27 -9.06 -1.09
C VAL A 73 4.21 -9.30 0.08
N LYS A 74 4.40 -10.56 0.45
CA LYS A 74 5.32 -10.89 1.54
C LYS A 74 6.74 -10.47 1.21
N GLU A 75 7.13 -10.67 -0.02
CA GLU A 75 8.46 -10.28 -0.46
C GLU A 75 8.65 -8.78 -0.31
N ILE A 76 7.68 -8.00 -0.74
CA ILE A 76 7.77 -6.56 -0.67
C ILE A 76 7.76 -6.08 0.78
N LEU A 77 6.98 -6.74 1.63
CA LEU A 77 6.91 -6.39 3.04
C LEU A 77 8.15 -6.84 3.82
N GLY A 78 8.95 -7.71 3.24
CA GLY A 78 10.14 -8.19 3.90
C GLY A 78 9.90 -9.38 4.80
N GLU A 79 8.87 -10.13 4.53
CA GLU A 79 8.53 -11.30 5.35
C GLU A 79 9.01 -12.59 4.73
#